data_b914624c19612ea42fd3d10087f66590
#
_entry.id   b914624c19612ea42fd3d10087f66590
#
_cell.length_a   1.000
_cell.length_b   1.000
_cell.length_c   1.000
_cell.angle_alpha   90.00
_cell.angle_beta   90.00
_cell.angle_gamma   90.00
#
_symmetry.space_group_name_H-M   'P 1'
#
loop_
_entity.id
_entity.type
_entity.pdbx_description
1 polymer ?
#
loop_
_entity_poly.entity_id
_entity_poly.type
_entity_poly.pdbx_seq_one_letter_code
_entity_poly.pdbx_strand_id
1 'polypeptide(L)'
;MPELKKFGFVLDAVSFDPPMDSSDIGPDVWVKLAMIIYEKYNDYDGFVILHGTDTMAYSASALSFILGNLAKPVIFTGSQLPIGTLRTDGKENIITSIEIAAAREGMKPLVPEVCIYFENRLYRGNRTTKIN
;
A
#
# COMPACT_ATOMS: atom_id res chain seq x y z
N MET A 1 13.22 -5.89 5.69
CA MET A 1 13.69 -4.74 6.51
C MET A 1 13.98 -5.20 7.93
N PRO A 2 15.22 -5.09 8.37
CA PRO A 2 15.57 -5.56 9.73
C PRO A 2 14.79 -4.86 10.84
N GLU A 3 14.46 -3.59 10.64
CA GLU A 3 13.75 -2.77 11.61
C GLU A 3 12.37 -3.34 11.97
N LEU A 4 11.70 -3.98 11.01
CA LEU A 4 10.35 -4.47 11.20
C LEU A 4 10.29 -5.78 11.96
N LYS A 5 11.37 -6.56 11.95
CA LYS A 5 11.44 -7.80 12.73
C LYS A 5 11.34 -7.54 14.21
N LYS A 6 11.79 -6.39 14.67
CA LYS A 6 11.74 -6.00 16.09
C LYS A 6 10.31 -5.82 16.59
N PHE A 7 9.36 -5.55 15.67
CA PHE A 7 7.96 -5.34 16.03
C PHE A 7 7.11 -6.60 15.87
N GLY A 8 7.73 -7.72 15.51
CA GLY A 8 7.02 -8.99 15.37
C GLY A 8 6.22 -9.13 14.08
N PHE A 9 6.47 -8.29 13.08
CA PHE A 9 5.78 -8.40 11.80
C PHE A 9 6.37 -9.52 10.96
N VAL A 10 5.49 -10.28 10.30
CA VAL A 10 5.87 -11.25 9.27
C VAL A 10 5.53 -10.64 7.93
N LEU A 11 6.54 -10.43 7.10
CA LEU A 11 6.39 -9.74 5.82
C LEU A 11 6.70 -10.68 4.67
N ASP A 12 5.82 -10.68 3.68
CA ASP A 12 6.05 -11.31 2.39
C ASP A 12 5.93 -10.25 1.30
N ALA A 13 6.75 -10.37 0.28
CA ALA A 13 6.78 -9.38 -0.80
C ALA A 13 6.47 -10.04 -2.14
N VAL A 14 5.72 -9.33 -2.96
CA VAL A 14 5.44 -9.69 -4.36
C VAL A 14 5.82 -8.48 -5.20
N SER A 15 6.50 -8.71 -6.30
CA SER A 15 6.83 -7.63 -7.23
C SER A 15 6.45 -8.01 -8.64
N PHE A 16 6.21 -6.98 -9.45
CA PHE A 16 5.99 -7.17 -10.88
C PHE A 16 7.33 -7.37 -11.58
N ASP A 17 7.37 -8.33 -12.47
CA ASP A 17 8.55 -8.59 -13.28
C ASP A 17 8.16 -8.57 -14.77
N PRO A 18 8.63 -7.62 -15.55
CA PRO A 18 9.52 -6.51 -15.16
C PRO A 18 8.82 -5.46 -14.29
N PRO A 19 9.60 -4.64 -13.55
CA PRO A 19 9.02 -3.55 -12.79
C PRO A 19 8.22 -2.60 -13.68
N MET A 20 7.08 -2.14 -13.18
CA MET A 20 6.19 -1.27 -13.94
C MET A 20 6.67 0.17 -13.89
N ASP A 21 6.71 0.83 -15.05
CA ASP A 21 6.87 2.27 -15.14
C ASP A 21 5.54 2.92 -14.77
N SER A 22 5.58 4.03 -14.02
CA SER A 22 4.36 4.73 -13.59
C SER A 22 3.49 5.18 -14.75
N SER A 23 4.07 5.45 -15.92
CA SER A 23 3.33 5.80 -17.12
C SER A 23 2.51 4.64 -17.69
N ASP A 24 2.88 3.39 -17.35
CA ASP A 24 2.20 2.20 -17.86
C ASP A 24 1.13 1.68 -16.89
N ILE A 25 0.93 2.35 -15.77
CA ILE A 25 -0.05 1.94 -14.78
C ILE A 25 -1.44 2.38 -15.21
N GLY A 26 -2.34 1.42 -15.32
CA GLY A 26 -3.71 1.65 -15.71
C GLY A 26 -4.60 0.50 -15.27
N PRO A 27 -5.79 0.34 -15.89
CA PRO A 27 -6.77 -0.64 -15.45
C PRO A 27 -6.25 -2.07 -15.34
N ASP A 28 -5.36 -2.49 -16.24
CA ASP A 28 -4.79 -3.84 -16.19
C ASP A 28 -3.99 -4.07 -14.91
N VAL A 29 -3.23 -3.08 -14.50
CA VAL A 29 -2.42 -3.16 -13.27
C VAL A 29 -3.34 -3.14 -12.05
N TRP A 30 -4.36 -2.30 -12.06
CA TRP A 30 -5.32 -2.23 -10.96
C TRP A 30 -6.02 -3.56 -10.74
N VAL A 31 -6.43 -4.23 -11.82
CA VAL A 31 -7.05 -5.55 -11.74
C VAL A 31 -6.07 -6.58 -11.18
N LYS A 32 -4.81 -6.56 -11.64
CA LYS A 32 -3.78 -7.47 -11.10
C LYS A 32 -3.55 -7.26 -9.60
N LEU A 33 -3.47 -6.01 -9.16
CA LEU A 33 -3.33 -5.71 -7.75
C LEU A 33 -4.53 -6.24 -6.95
N ALA A 34 -5.73 -5.99 -7.45
CA ALA A 34 -6.94 -6.47 -6.80
C ALA A 34 -6.96 -7.99 -6.71
N MET A 35 -6.55 -8.69 -7.76
CA MET A 35 -6.50 -10.14 -7.77
C MET A 35 -5.48 -10.70 -6.77
N ILE A 36 -4.31 -10.07 -6.68
CA ILE A 36 -3.29 -10.47 -5.70
C ILE A 36 -3.84 -10.31 -4.29
N ILE A 37 -4.46 -9.17 -4.00
CA ILE A 37 -5.06 -8.92 -2.68
C ILE A 37 -6.15 -9.94 -2.40
N TYR A 38 -7.02 -10.20 -3.36
CA TYR A 38 -8.10 -11.17 -3.22
C TYR A 38 -7.57 -12.57 -2.92
N GLU A 39 -6.59 -13.03 -3.67
CA GLU A 39 -6.00 -14.36 -3.49
C GLU A 39 -5.34 -14.52 -2.12
N LYS A 40 -4.73 -13.46 -1.61
CA LYS A 40 -3.96 -13.50 -0.36
C LYS A 40 -4.74 -12.93 0.83
N TYR A 41 -5.98 -12.56 0.63
CA TYR A 41 -6.76 -11.82 1.63
C TYR A 41 -6.87 -12.53 2.97
N ASN A 42 -7.09 -13.85 2.94
CA ASN A 42 -7.26 -14.64 4.16
C ASN A 42 -5.94 -14.97 4.86
N ASP A 43 -4.82 -14.83 4.16
CA ASP A 43 -3.52 -15.23 4.68
C ASP A 43 -2.76 -14.09 5.36
N TYR A 44 -3.19 -12.85 5.16
CA TYR A 44 -2.50 -11.67 5.67
C TYR A 44 -3.47 -10.73 6.35
N ASP A 45 -2.94 -9.96 7.29
CA ASP A 45 -3.73 -9.00 8.08
C ASP A 45 -3.88 -7.65 7.39
N GLY A 46 -3.02 -7.34 6.45
CA GLY A 46 -3.07 -6.09 5.70
C GLY A 46 -2.09 -6.11 4.54
N PHE A 47 -2.17 -5.08 3.73
CA PHE A 47 -1.42 -4.98 2.48
C PHE A 47 -0.81 -3.59 2.34
N VAL A 48 0.43 -3.53 1.89
CA VAL A 48 1.10 -2.27 1.58
C VAL A 48 1.56 -2.33 0.12
N ILE A 49 1.25 -1.30 -0.64
CA ILE A 49 1.58 -1.22 -2.05
C ILE A 49 2.54 -0.07 -2.28
N LEU A 50 3.72 -0.39 -2.80
CA LEU A 50 4.71 0.60 -3.20
C LEU A 50 4.40 1.06 -4.61
N HIS A 51 4.23 2.35 -4.79
CA HIS A 51 3.70 2.90 -6.04
C HIS A 51 4.38 4.24 -6.35
N GLY A 52 4.58 4.51 -7.64
CA GLY A 52 5.04 5.83 -8.05
C GLY A 52 4.03 6.92 -7.69
N THR A 53 4.53 8.09 -7.34
CA THR A 53 3.67 9.13 -6.76
C THR A 53 2.76 9.81 -7.78
N ASP A 54 3.13 9.81 -9.06
CA ASP A 54 2.39 10.58 -10.08
C ASP A 54 0.96 10.07 -10.29
N THR A 55 0.77 8.75 -10.23
CA THR A 55 -0.53 8.11 -10.49
C THR A 55 -1.11 7.39 -9.28
N MET A 56 -0.47 7.54 -8.12
CA MET A 56 -0.86 6.82 -6.91
C MET A 56 -2.30 7.10 -6.48
N ALA A 57 -2.74 8.34 -6.56
CA ALA A 57 -4.11 8.71 -6.19
C ALA A 57 -5.14 8.02 -7.07
N TYR A 58 -4.86 7.93 -8.37
CA TYR A 58 -5.76 7.23 -9.31
C TYR A 58 -5.83 5.74 -9.02
N SER A 59 -4.69 5.12 -8.77
CA SER A 59 -4.65 3.69 -8.44
C SER A 59 -5.35 3.39 -7.13
N ALA A 60 -5.14 4.20 -6.10
CA ALA A 60 -5.79 4.02 -4.82
C ALA A 60 -7.30 4.18 -4.93
N SER A 61 -7.77 5.19 -5.68
CA SER A 61 -9.18 5.40 -5.92
C SER A 61 -9.80 4.21 -6.67
N ALA A 62 -9.12 3.72 -7.71
CA ALA A 62 -9.58 2.57 -8.47
C ALA A 62 -9.67 1.31 -7.60
N LEU A 63 -8.65 1.03 -6.81
CA LEU A 63 -8.63 -0.13 -5.91
C LEU A 63 -9.72 -0.02 -4.84
N SER A 64 -9.96 1.16 -4.30
CA SER A 64 -11.03 1.40 -3.35
C SER A 64 -12.39 1.00 -3.96
N PHE A 65 -12.59 1.32 -5.22
CA PHE A 65 -13.81 0.98 -5.94
C PHE A 65 -13.91 -0.51 -6.25
N ILE A 66 -12.82 -1.10 -6.78
CA ILE A 66 -12.81 -2.50 -7.19
C ILE A 66 -12.94 -3.45 -6.00
N LEU A 67 -12.26 -3.16 -4.91
CA LEU A 67 -12.25 -4.02 -3.73
C LEU A 67 -13.51 -3.89 -2.87
N GLY A 68 -14.22 -2.77 -3.00
CA GLY A 68 -15.48 -2.56 -2.26
C GLY A 68 -15.27 -2.50 -0.75
N ASN A 69 -16.11 -3.21 -0.02
CA ASN A 69 -16.05 -3.21 1.44
C ASN A 69 -14.93 -4.09 1.94
N LEU A 70 -13.90 -3.47 2.50
CA LEU A 70 -12.75 -4.16 3.05
C LEU A 70 -12.86 -4.32 4.56
N ALA A 71 -12.39 -5.44 5.07
CA ALA A 71 -12.18 -5.66 6.49
C ALA A 71 -10.69 -5.56 6.88
N LYS A 72 -9.81 -5.34 5.91
CA LYS A 72 -8.36 -5.27 6.11
C LYS A 72 -7.77 -4.06 5.40
N PRO A 73 -6.70 -3.48 5.95
CA PRO A 73 -6.09 -2.31 5.35
C PRO A 73 -5.37 -2.60 4.03
N VAL A 74 -5.46 -1.67 3.10
CA VAL A 74 -4.65 -1.64 1.88
C VAL A 74 -4.04 -0.24 1.81
N ILE A 75 -2.76 -0.13 2.07
CA ILE A 75 -2.08 1.16 2.19
C ILE A 75 -1.12 1.35 1.03
N PHE A 76 -1.40 2.35 0.21
CA PHE A 76 -0.47 2.79 -0.82
C PHE A 76 0.54 3.75 -0.23
N THR A 77 1.80 3.61 -0.59
CA THR A 77 2.81 4.58 -0.22
C THR A 77 3.74 4.84 -1.38
N GLY A 78 4.25 6.06 -1.46
CA GLY A 78 5.09 6.48 -2.57
C GLY A 78 6.49 5.90 -2.49
N SER A 79 6.95 5.39 -3.61
CA SER A 79 8.32 4.98 -3.79
C SER A 79 8.68 5.16 -5.26
N GLN A 80 9.71 5.94 -5.54
CA GLN A 80 10.20 6.16 -6.89
C GLN A 80 11.50 5.44 -7.18
N LEU A 81 12.05 4.77 -6.19
CA LEU A 81 13.32 4.07 -6.29
C LEU A 81 13.16 2.63 -5.86
N PRO A 82 14.00 1.71 -6.37
CA PRO A 82 14.05 0.35 -5.84
C PRO A 82 14.31 0.35 -4.34
N ILE A 83 13.74 -0.63 -3.65
CA ILE A 83 13.81 -0.70 -2.18
C ILE A 83 15.25 -0.62 -1.67
N GLY A 84 16.19 -1.26 -2.38
CA GLY A 84 17.59 -1.27 -1.98
C GLY A 84 18.29 0.09 -2.05
N THR A 85 17.73 1.05 -2.78
CA THR A 85 18.30 2.39 -2.96
C THR A 85 17.44 3.49 -2.38
N LEU A 86 16.40 3.15 -1.60
CA LEU A 86 15.52 4.13 -0.99
C LEU A 86 16.27 5.02 -0.01
N ARG A 87 15.94 6.30 -0.06
CA ARG A 87 16.40 7.26 0.94
C ARG A 87 15.70 7.00 2.27
N THR A 88 16.21 7.60 3.35
CA THR A 88 15.66 7.42 4.70
C THR A 88 14.16 7.75 4.77
N ASP A 89 13.72 8.82 4.11
CA ASP A 89 12.31 9.21 4.07
C ASP A 89 11.44 8.15 3.38
N GLY A 90 11.95 7.53 2.31
CA GLY A 90 11.25 6.45 1.64
C GLY A 90 11.11 5.22 2.52
N LYS A 91 12.16 4.86 3.26
CA LYS A 91 12.10 3.75 4.21
C LYS A 91 11.12 4.03 5.34
N GLU A 92 11.12 5.25 5.85
CA GLU A 92 10.17 5.66 6.90
C GLU A 92 8.73 5.58 6.41
N ASN A 93 8.46 5.98 5.18
CA ASN A 93 7.12 5.86 4.59
C ASN A 93 6.67 4.40 4.54
N ILE A 94 7.55 3.49 4.14
CA ILE A 94 7.23 2.06 4.09
C ILE A 94 6.98 1.51 5.48
N ILE A 95 7.87 1.79 6.43
CA ILE A 95 7.75 1.30 7.81
C ILE A 95 6.46 1.81 8.45
N THR A 96 6.17 3.10 8.32
CA THR A 96 4.95 3.68 8.88
C THR A 96 3.70 3.10 8.21
N SER A 97 3.74 2.88 6.90
CA SER A 97 2.61 2.26 6.19
C SER A 97 2.34 0.85 6.70
N ILE A 98 3.39 0.07 6.98
CA ILE A 98 3.24 -1.28 7.56
C ILE A 98 2.67 -1.20 8.97
N GLU A 99 3.13 -0.24 9.78
CA GLU A 99 2.59 -0.03 11.12
C GLU A 99 1.11 0.33 11.07
N ILE A 100 0.70 1.19 10.13
CA ILE A 100 -0.72 1.55 9.94
C ILE A 100 -1.53 0.32 9.52
N ALA A 101 -1.00 -0.47 8.60
CA ALA A 101 -1.67 -1.68 8.14
C ALA A 101 -1.80 -2.72 9.26
N ALA A 102 -0.88 -2.72 10.21
CA ALA A 102 -0.90 -3.64 11.35
C ALA A 102 -1.67 -3.11 12.55
N ALA A 103 -1.98 -1.81 12.58
CA ALA A 103 -2.62 -1.16 13.72
C ALA A 103 -4.02 -1.72 13.98
N ARG A 104 -4.31 -2.03 15.23
CA ARG A 104 -5.57 -2.65 15.62
C ARG A 104 -6.11 -2.05 16.91
N GLU A 105 -7.42 -2.14 17.04
CA GLU A 105 -8.11 -1.93 18.30
C GLU A 105 -8.85 -3.23 18.63
N GLY A 106 -8.29 -4.00 19.58
CA GLY A 106 -8.74 -5.36 19.84
C GLY A 106 -8.46 -6.25 18.63
N MET A 107 -9.50 -6.91 18.11
CA MET A 107 -9.40 -7.79 16.95
C MET A 107 -9.60 -7.09 15.62
N LYS A 108 -9.93 -5.80 15.63
CA LYS A 108 -10.29 -5.06 14.43
C LYS A 108 -9.14 -4.14 13.97
N PRO A 109 -8.86 -4.08 12.66
CA PRO A 109 -7.92 -3.09 12.14
C PRO A 109 -8.43 -1.68 12.40
N LEU A 110 -7.52 -0.74 12.67
CA LEU A 110 -7.89 0.67 12.80
C LEU A 110 -8.28 1.30 11.47
N VAL A 111 -7.69 0.83 10.37
CA VAL A 111 -7.89 1.43 9.04
C VAL A 111 -8.27 0.33 8.04
N PRO A 112 -9.52 -0.19 8.08
CA PRO A 112 -9.93 -1.28 7.18
C PRO A 112 -10.41 -0.75 5.82
N GLU A 113 -9.57 0.01 5.14
CA GLU A 113 -9.91 0.62 3.86
C GLU A 113 -8.66 0.86 3.01
N VAL A 114 -8.87 1.23 1.77
CA VAL A 114 -7.78 1.67 0.90
C VAL A 114 -7.38 3.09 1.28
N CYS A 115 -6.12 3.28 1.61
CA CYS A 115 -5.57 4.59 1.99
C CYS A 115 -4.25 4.85 1.30
N ILE A 116 -3.82 6.10 1.33
CA ILE A 116 -2.49 6.51 0.91
C ILE A 116 -1.77 7.10 2.12
N TYR A 117 -0.57 6.63 2.38
CA TYR A 117 0.32 7.27 3.35
C TYR A 117 1.49 7.90 2.61
N PHE A 118 1.63 9.22 2.70
CA PHE A 118 2.70 9.93 2.03
C PHE A 118 2.97 11.26 2.74
N GLU A 119 4.23 11.58 2.91
CA GLU A 119 4.69 12.83 3.54
C GLU A 119 4.01 13.10 4.89
N ASN A 120 4.03 12.09 5.76
CA ASN A 120 3.50 12.15 7.14
C ASN A 120 1.99 12.33 7.24
N ARG A 121 1.25 12.04 6.16
CA ARG A 121 -0.21 12.14 6.14
C ARG A 121 -0.86 10.89 5.58
N LEU A 122 -2.00 10.54 6.17
CA LEU A 122 -2.82 9.43 5.71
C LEU A 122 -4.07 9.97 5.03
N TYR A 123 -4.33 9.50 3.82
CA TYR A 123 -5.49 9.92 3.03
C TYR A 123 -6.35 8.71 2.70
N ARG A 124 -7.67 8.90 2.63
CA ARG A 124 -8.56 7.87 2.11
C ARG A 124 -8.42 7.76 0.60
N GLY A 125 -8.35 6.51 0.11
CA GLY A 125 -8.16 6.28 -1.32
C GLY A 125 -9.28 6.86 -2.18
N ASN A 126 -10.52 6.74 -1.74
CA ASN A 126 -11.67 7.19 -2.52
C ASN A 126 -11.88 8.70 -2.56
N ARG A 127 -11.17 9.46 -1.76
CA ARG A 127 -11.32 10.92 -1.65
C ARG A 127 -10.03 11.66 -1.86
N THR A 128 -8.99 10.96 -2.27
CA THR A 128 -7.67 11.54 -2.35
C THR A 128 -7.50 12.29 -3.65
N THR A 129 -7.32 13.58 -3.55
CA THR A 129 -6.66 14.36 -4.58
C THR A 129 -5.25 14.60 -4.09
N LYS A 130 -4.27 14.39 -4.97
CA LYS A 130 -2.88 14.67 -4.62
C LYS A 130 -2.77 16.17 -4.37
N ILE A 131 -2.63 16.52 -3.11
CA ILE A 131 -2.37 17.90 -2.71
C ILE A 131 -0.86 18.02 -2.57
N ASN A 132 -0.29 18.85 -3.38
CA ASN A 132 1.14 19.12 -3.31
C ASN A 132 1.50 19.92 -2.07
#